data_f620e67bffe85098df0903fd6c606aba
#
_entry.id   f620e67bffe85098df0903fd6c606aba
#
_cell.length_a   1.000
_cell.length_b   1.000
_cell.length_c   1.000
_cell.angle_alpha   90.00
_cell.angle_beta   90.00
_cell.angle_gamma   90.00
#
_symmetry.space_group_name_H-M   'P 1'
#
loop_
_entity.id
_entity.type
_entity.pdbx_description
1 polymer ?
#
loop_
_entity_poly.entity_id
_entity_poly.type
_entity_poly.pdbx_seq_one_letter_code
_entity_poly.pdbx_strand_id
1 'polypeptide(L)'
;MVGIFDSGKGGAFALAELRKLRPDADAVFFADRKNAPYGTKSQETLVALAERDIGILRSFGADDILIACCTASTVYPLLSREHRRGVIPIIDATARAAVRSSKNKRIGVLATELTVRSGAFETAIRNHCKDAEVSSVSVQRLVFAIENGGSTDESVEDALRSLGDIDTVILGCTHFAAIEEKIKKEGLAAVNSARIGAELLSERVKSGSGITLYINE
;
A
#
# COMPACT_ATOMS: atom_id res chain seq x y z
N MET A 1 -15.19 -1.05 15.00
CA MET A 1 -15.00 -1.48 13.59
C MET A 1 -13.75 -0.83 13.05
N VAL A 2 -12.96 -1.53 12.23
CA VAL A 2 -11.80 -0.94 11.55
C VAL A 2 -12.14 -0.60 10.10
N GLY A 3 -11.44 0.38 9.53
CA GLY A 3 -11.63 0.83 8.15
C GLY A 3 -10.43 0.49 7.27
N ILE A 4 -10.69 0.12 6.02
CA ILE A 4 -9.66 0.01 4.98
C ILE A 4 -10.14 0.79 3.77
N PHE A 5 -9.33 1.75 3.31
CA PHE A 5 -9.63 2.42 2.06
C PHE A 5 -8.51 2.24 1.03
N ASP A 6 -8.93 2.08 -0.21
CA ASP A 6 -8.05 2.00 -1.38
C ASP A 6 -8.67 2.72 -2.57
N SER A 7 -7.84 3.17 -3.49
CA SER A 7 -8.30 3.79 -4.74
C SER A 7 -8.99 2.84 -5.70
N GLY A 8 -8.96 1.54 -5.44
CA GLY A 8 -9.49 0.52 -6.35
C GLY A 8 -9.61 -0.87 -5.74
N LYS A 9 -9.40 -1.88 -6.56
CA LYS A 9 -9.54 -3.29 -6.16
C LYS A 9 -8.37 -3.78 -5.28
N GLY A 10 -7.21 -3.12 -5.35
CA GLY A 10 -5.98 -3.56 -4.69
C GLY A 10 -6.10 -3.68 -3.18
N GLY A 11 -6.90 -2.83 -2.55
CA GLY A 11 -7.13 -2.89 -1.10
C GLY A 11 -7.77 -4.19 -0.61
N ALA A 12 -8.40 -4.98 -1.50
CA ALA A 12 -8.93 -6.29 -1.17
C ALA A 12 -7.82 -7.25 -0.72
N PHE A 13 -6.57 -7.08 -1.18
CA PHE A 13 -5.43 -7.86 -0.68
C PHE A 13 -5.16 -7.56 0.80
N ALA A 14 -5.20 -6.27 1.21
CA ALA A 14 -5.03 -5.91 2.61
C ALA A 14 -6.17 -6.45 3.48
N LEU A 15 -7.42 -6.40 3.00
CA LEU A 15 -8.57 -6.98 3.69
C LEU A 15 -8.42 -8.50 3.83
N ALA A 16 -7.97 -9.20 2.79
CA ALA A 16 -7.75 -10.64 2.84
C ALA A 16 -6.65 -11.02 3.87
N GLU A 17 -5.57 -10.26 3.94
CA GLU A 17 -4.52 -10.46 4.97
C GLU A 17 -5.08 -10.17 6.38
N LEU A 18 -5.87 -9.11 6.57
CA LEU A 18 -6.52 -8.83 7.85
C LEU A 18 -7.42 -9.98 8.29
N ARG A 19 -8.18 -10.59 7.37
CA ARG A 19 -9.05 -11.73 7.66
C ARG A 19 -8.31 -12.98 8.10
N LYS A 20 -7.09 -13.19 7.59
CA LYS A 20 -6.21 -14.30 8.05
C LYS A 20 -5.73 -14.07 9.49
N LEU A 21 -5.37 -12.84 9.83
CA LEU A 21 -4.85 -12.48 11.15
C LEU A 21 -5.96 -12.34 12.21
N ARG A 22 -7.08 -11.75 11.82
CA ARG A 22 -8.21 -11.43 12.69
C ARG A 22 -9.53 -11.76 11.99
N PRO A 23 -9.91 -13.04 11.93
CA PRO A 23 -11.20 -13.45 11.33
C PRO A 23 -12.41 -12.86 12.06
N ASP A 24 -12.24 -12.49 13.32
CA ASP A 24 -13.24 -11.86 14.18
C ASP A 24 -13.37 -10.33 13.98
N ALA A 25 -12.51 -9.70 13.19
CA ALA A 25 -12.55 -8.25 12.99
C ALA A 25 -13.83 -7.79 12.29
N ASP A 26 -14.55 -6.83 12.86
CA ASP A 26 -15.57 -6.09 12.10
C ASP A 26 -14.87 -4.99 11.32
N ALA A 27 -15.05 -5.00 10.00
CA ALA A 27 -14.36 -4.12 9.07
C ALA A 27 -15.32 -3.43 8.09
N VAL A 28 -15.00 -2.21 7.70
CA VAL A 28 -15.58 -1.56 6.53
C VAL A 28 -14.48 -1.34 5.48
N PHE A 29 -14.74 -1.80 4.27
CA PHE A 29 -13.84 -1.66 3.13
C PHE A 29 -14.44 -0.71 2.12
N PHE A 30 -13.72 0.35 1.80
CA PHE A 30 -14.10 1.33 0.79
C PHE A 30 -13.12 1.34 -0.38
N ALA A 31 -13.64 1.13 -1.59
CA ALA A 31 -12.88 1.21 -2.84
C ALA A 31 -13.39 2.38 -3.69
N ASP A 32 -12.60 3.45 -3.79
CA ASP A 32 -12.95 4.63 -4.60
C ASP A 32 -12.67 4.41 -6.08
N ARG A 33 -13.45 3.53 -6.69
CA ARG A 33 -13.31 3.18 -8.12
C ARG A 33 -13.66 4.31 -9.05
N LYS A 34 -14.59 5.18 -8.64
CA LYS A 34 -15.05 6.32 -9.42
C LYS A 34 -13.93 7.31 -9.72
N ASN A 35 -13.02 7.48 -8.78
CA ASN A 35 -11.90 8.40 -8.92
C ASN A 35 -10.58 7.71 -9.28
N ALA A 36 -10.57 6.39 -9.47
CA ALA A 36 -9.39 5.68 -9.93
C ALA A 36 -9.01 6.10 -11.38
N PRO A 37 -7.72 6.06 -11.77
CA PRO A 37 -6.56 5.75 -10.96
C PRO A 37 -6.03 6.97 -10.19
N TYR A 38 -5.57 6.79 -8.96
CA TYR A 38 -5.00 7.86 -8.15
C TYR A 38 -3.60 8.31 -8.62
N GLY A 39 -2.87 7.45 -9.30
CA GLY A 39 -1.51 7.70 -9.77
C GLY A 39 -1.35 8.83 -10.80
N THR A 40 -2.46 9.35 -11.35
CA THR A 40 -2.47 10.41 -12.36
C THR A 40 -3.01 11.75 -11.83
N LYS A 41 -3.38 11.81 -10.54
CA LYS A 41 -4.04 12.99 -9.94
C LYS A 41 -3.03 13.98 -9.36
N SER A 42 -3.47 15.23 -9.15
CA SER A 42 -2.67 16.21 -8.42
C SER A 42 -2.65 15.90 -6.92
N GLN A 43 -1.67 16.44 -6.21
CA GLN A 43 -1.53 16.29 -4.77
C GLN A 43 -2.76 16.84 -4.02
N GLU A 44 -3.25 18.00 -4.44
CA GLU A 44 -4.44 18.64 -3.85
C GLU A 44 -5.68 17.77 -4.01
N THR A 45 -5.86 17.18 -5.21
CA THR A 45 -6.95 16.24 -5.47
C THR A 45 -6.85 15.01 -4.58
N LEU A 46 -5.64 14.46 -4.40
CA LEU A 46 -5.43 13.30 -3.54
C LEU A 46 -5.72 13.60 -2.07
N VAL A 47 -5.36 14.79 -1.57
CA VAL A 47 -5.70 15.23 -0.21
C VAL A 47 -7.22 15.24 -0.03
N ALA A 48 -7.94 15.92 -0.94
CA ALA A 48 -9.40 16.02 -0.88
C ALA A 48 -10.09 14.64 -0.92
N LEU A 49 -9.62 13.75 -1.80
CA LEU A 49 -10.15 12.40 -1.91
C LEU A 49 -9.86 11.59 -0.64
N ALA A 50 -8.64 11.62 -0.13
CA ALA A 50 -8.27 10.87 1.07
C ALA A 50 -9.07 11.34 2.31
N GLU A 51 -9.27 12.65 2.49
CA GLU A 51 -10.09 13.19 3.58
C GLU A 51 -11.56 12.78 3.44
N ARG A 52 -12.12 12.83 2.22
CA ARG A 52 -13.47 12.34 1.94
C ARG A 52 -13.61 10.85 2.29
N ASP A 53 -12.70 10.03 1.83
CA ASP A 53 -12.75 8.57 1.98
C ASP A 53 -12.61 8.16 3.45
N ILE A 54 -11.73 8.84 4.20
CA ILE A 54 -11.63 8.69 5.65
C ILE A 54 -12.95 9.10 6.32
N GLY A 55 -13.56 10.20 5.89
CA GLY A 55 -14.86 10.65 6.39
C GLY A 55 -15.97 9.63 6.15
N ILE A 56 -16.01 9.01 4.96
CA ILE A 56 -16.94 7.93 4.63
C ILE A 56 -16.75 6.77 5.60
N LEU A 57 -15.53 6.25 5.76
CA LEU A 57 -15.27 5.14 6.67
C LEU A 57 -15.69 5.45 8.12
N ARG A 58 -15.47 6.68 8.57
CA ARG A 58 -15.90 7.13 9.91
C ARG A 58 -17.42 7.16 10.07
N SER A 59 -18.16 7.53 9.03
CA SER A 59 -19.63 7.52 9.07
C SER A 59 -20.21 6.12 9.27
N PHE A 60 -19.42 5.08 8.94
CA PHE A 60 -19.73 3.67 9.24
C PHE A 60 -19.15 3.17 10.55
N GLY A 61 -18.61 4.06 11.40
CA GLY A 61 -18.09 3.72 12.72
C GLY A 61 -16.67 3.17 12.76
N ALA A 62 -15.85 3.43 11.71
CA ALA A 62 -14.44 3.08 11.73
C ALA A 62 -13.62 4.18 12.42
N ASP A 63 -13.00 3.88 13.55
CA ASP A 63 -12.09 4.78 14.27
C ASP A 63 -10.63 4.57 13.86
N ASP A 64 -10.24 3.32 13.68
CA ASP A 64 -8.91 2.93 13.17
C ASP A 64 -8.99 2.59 11.69
N ILE A 65 -8.27 3.34 10.86
CA ILE A 65 -8.38 3.30 9.40
C ILE A 65 -7.01 3.07 8.78
N LEU A 66 -6.91 2.07 7.91
CA LEU A 66 -5.75 1.85 7.05
C LEU A 66 -5.96 2.54 5.69
N ILE A 67 -5.05 3.44 5.34
CA ILE A 67 -4.88 3.86 3.93
C ILE A 67 -4.04 2.78 3.24
N ALA A 68 -4.70 1.80 2.62
CA ALA A 68 -4.00 0.70 1.95
C ALA A 68 -3.33 1.15 0.66
N CYS A 69 -3.92 2.11 -0.06
CA CYS A 69 -3.35 2.68 -1.27
C CYS A 69 -2.04 3.43 -0.99
N CYS A 70 -0.91 2.94 -1.52
CA CYS A 70 0.38 3.61 -1.36
C CYS A 70 0.37 5.02 -1.97
N THR A 71 -0.28 5.21 -3.11
CA THR A 71 -0.42 6.54 -3.74
C THR A 71 -1.17 7.51 -2.83
N ALA A 72 -2.28 7.11 -2.24
CA ALA A 72 -3.01 7.95 -1.29
C ALA A 72 -2.20 8.21 -0.01
N SER A 73 -1.39 7.23 0.43
CA SER A 73 -0.53 7.39 1.60
C SER A 73 0.56 8.45 1.41
N THR A 74 0.93 8.81 0.17
CA THR A 74 1.92 9.88 -0.09
C THR A 74 1.47 11.23 0.43
N VAL A 75 0.16 11.48 0.48
CA VAL A 75 -0.40 12.76 0.94
C VAL A 75 -0.81 12.76 2.41
N TYR A 76 -0.60 11.66 3.15
CA TYR A 76 -0.95 11.58 4.57
C TYR A 76 -0.37 12.74 5.41
N PRO A 77 0.87 13.22 5.23
CA PRO A 77 1.41 14.35 6.00
C PRO A 77 0.63 15.65 5.79
N LEU A 78 -0.08 15.78 4.68
CA LEU A 78 -0.83 16.98 4.28
C LEU A 78 -2.29 16.96 4.75
N LEU A 79 -2.79 15.80 5.17
CA LEU A 79 -4.14 15.69 5.71
C LEU A 79 -4.28 16.55 6.97
N SER A 80 -5.45 17.08 7.22
CA SER A 80 -5.76 17.80 8.44
C SER A 80 -5.54 16.93 9.68
N ARG A 81 -5.25 17.57 10.82
CA ARG A 81 -5.03 16.85 12.09
C ARG A 81 -6.21 15.94 12.45
N GLU A 82 -7.41 16.37 12.15
CA GLU A 82 -8.63 15.60 12.40
C GLU A 82 -8.63 14.32 11.56
N HIS A 83 -8.36 14.41 10.26
CA HIS A 83 -8.34 13.26 9.38
C HIS A 83 -7.18 12.29 9.64
N ARG A 84 -6.08 12.75 10.24
CA ARG A 84 -4.97 11.86 10.61
C ARG A 84 -5.19 11.03 11.88
N ARG A 85 -6.18 11.40 12.72
CA ARG A 85 -6.42 10.69 13.97
C ARG A 85 -6.89 9.25 13.73
N GLY A 86 -6.22 8.25 14.30
CA GLY A 86 -6.54 6.83 14.11
C GLY A 86 -6.20 6.27 12.73
N VAL A 87 -5.60 7.07 11.84
CA VAL A 87 -5.28 6.65 10.48
C VAL A 87 -3.86 6.11 10.40
N ILE A 88 -3.70 4.98 9.72
CA ILE A 88 -2.42 4.30 9.47
C ILE A 88 -2.04 4.52 8.02
N PRO A 89 -1.00 5.33 7.70
CA PRO A 89 -0.40 5.37 6.38
C PRO A 89 0.55 4.19 6.20
N ILE A 90 0.55 3.57 5.02
CA ILE A 90 1.29 2.32 4.81
C ILE A 90 2.78 2.50 4.53
N ILE A 91 3.22 3.67 4.03
CA ILE A 91 4.57 3.85 3.47
C ILE A 91 5.67 3.67 4.52
N ASP A 92 5.58 4.35 5.68
CA ASP A 92 6.64 4.31 6.70
C ASP A 92 6.86 2.90 7.25
N ALA A 93 5.78 2.21 7.58
CA ALA A 93 5.85 0.84 8.10
C ALA A 93 6.43 -0.14 7.07
N THR A 94 6.07 0.00 5.79
CA THR A 94 6.62 -0.81 4.71
C THR A 94 8.10 -0.53 4.52
N ALA A 95 8.52 0.73 4.54
CA ALA A 95 9.92 1.12 4.47
C ALA A 95 10.74 0.53 5.62
N ARG A 96 10.23 0.63 6.85
CA ARG A 96 10.86 0.03 8.04
C ARG A 96 10.99 -1.49 7.92
N ALA A 97 9.98 -2.17 7.39
CA ALA A 97 10.03 -3.62 7.15
C ALA A 97 11.09 -3.96 6.10
N ALA A 98 11.20 -3.19 5.03
CA ALA A 98 12.20 -3.39 3.98
C ALA A 98 13.63 -3.22 4.50
N VAL A 99 13.89 -2.17 5.28
CA VAL A 99 15.19 -1.95 5.93
C VAL A 99 15.58 -3.14 6.83
N ARG A 100 14.63 -3.72 7.55
CA ARG A 100 14.89 -4.92 8.38
C ARG A 100 15.13 -6.19 7.57
N SER A 101 14.52 -6.29 6.40
CA SER A 101 14.66 -7.46 5.51
C SER A 101 15.95 -7.43 4.70
N SER A 102 16.45 -6.24 4.38
CA SER A 102 17.64 -6.07 3.54
C SER A 102 18.92 -6.36 4.32
N LYS A 103 19.82 -7.14 3.72
CA LYS A 103 21.12 -7.51 4.27
C LYS A 103 22.24 -6.58 3.77
N ASN A 104 22.12 -6.12 2.52
CA ASN A 104 23.12 -5.30 1.84
C ASN A 104 22.72 -3.80 1.76
N LYS A 105 21.55 -3.42 2.31
CA LYS A 105 20.96 -2.07 2.29
C LYS A 105 20.64 -1.55 0.89
N ARG A 106 20.51 -2.44 -0.11
CA ARG A 106 20.10 -2.10 -1.47
C ARG A 106 18.66 -2.52 -1.68
N ILE A 107 17.78 -1.53 -1.68
CA ILE A 107 16.33 -1.73 -1.66
C ILE A 107 15.71 -1.18 -2.93
N GLY A 108 15.00 -2.06 -3.64
CA GLY A 108 14.19 -1.70 -4.79
C GLY A 108 12.76 -1.31 -4.38
N VAL A 109 12.16 -0.37 -5.09
CA VAL A 109 10.76 0.02 -4.93
C VAL A 109 10.04 -0.11 -6.27
N LEU A 110 9.05 -0.97 -6.34
CA LEU A 110 8.09 -1.04 -7.45
C LEU A 110 6.82 -0.28 -7.03
N ALA A 111 6.44 0.75 -7.74
CA ALA A 111 5.26 1.55 -7.38
C ALA A 111 4.59 2.18 -8.62
N THR A 112 3.50 2.92 -8.40
CA THR A 112 2.88 3.76 -9.42
C THR A 112 3.77 4.98 -9.71
N GLU A 113 3.58 5.61 -10.85
CA GLU A 113 4.37 6.77 -11.26
C GLU A 113 4.35 7.89 -10.21
N LEU A 114 3.19 8.25 -9.70
CA LEU A 114 3.07 9.31 -8.69
C LEU A 114 3.79 8.91 -7.39
N THR A 115 3.66 7.67 -6.96
CA THR A 115 4.34 7.18 -5.73
C THR A 115 5.85 7.28 -5.87
N VAL A 116 6.42 6.89 -7.02
CA VAL A 116 7.86 7.03 -7.30
C VAL A 116 8.25 8.50 -7.32
N ARG A 117 7.54 9.34 -8.08
CA ARG A 117 7.84 10.77 -8.19
C ARG A 117 7.74 11.52 -6.85
N SER A 118 6.90 11.06 -5.93
CA SER A 118 6.78 11.68 -4.60
C SER A 118 8.03 11.50 -3.73
N GLY A 119 8.88 10.51 -4.03
CA GLY A 119 10.03 10.16 -3.19
C GLY A 119 9.68 9.67 -1.79
N ALA A 120 8.39 9.37 -1.53
CA ALA A 120 7.92 9.06 -0.19
C ALA A 120 8.53 7.78 0.39
N PHE A 121 8.67 6.71 -0.41
CA PHE A 121 9.36 5.49 0.03
C PHE A 121 10.85 5.72 0.25
N GLU A 122 11.52 6.43 -0.66
CA GLU A 122 12.94 6.75 -0.52
C GLU A 122 13.22 7.56 0.74
N THR A 123 12.42 8.58 1.00
CA THR A 123 12.50 9.39 2.22
C THR A 123 12.28 8.51 3.46
N ALA A 124 11.26 7.67 3.47
CA ALA A 124 10.95 6.80 4.59
C ALA A 124 12.06 5.76 4.84
N ILE A 125 12.61 5.15 3.78
CA ILE A 125 13.73 4.21 3.89
C ILE A 125 14.94 4.90 4.50
N ARG A 126 15.33 6.07 4.01
CA ARG A 126 16.49 6.83 4.52
C ARG A 126 16.31 7.34 5.95
N ASN A 127 15.08 7.59 6.38
CA ASN A 127 14.78 7.90 7.77
C ASN A 127 15.09 6.72 8.71
N HIS A 128 14.92 5.47 8.24
CA HIS A 128 15.25 4.26 9.00
C HIS A 128 16.67 3.76 8.78
N CYS A 129 17.29 4.05 7.63
CA CYS A 129 18.64 3.65 7.27
C CYS A 129 19.26 4.69 6.34
N LYS A 130 20.09 5.60 6.88
CA LYS A 130 20.64 6.74 6.14
C LYS A 130 21.51 6.36 4.95
N ASP A 131 22.20 5.25 5.06
CA ASP A 131 23.13 4.69 4.07
C ASP A 131 22.48 3.63 3.17
N ALA A 132 21.16 3.55 3.16
CA ALA A 132 20.45 2.68 2.20
C ALA A 132 20.54 3.25 0.77
N GLU A 133 20.90 2.37 -0.16
CA GLU A 133 20.79 2.61 -1.59
C GLU A 133 19.38 2.23 -2.04
N VAL A 134 18.67 3.18 -2.64
CA VAL A 134 17.27 2.98 -3.05
C VAL A 134 17.14 3.20 -4.55
N SER A 135 16.65 2.19 -5.23
CA SER A 135 16.25 2.26 -6.65
C SER A 135 14.74 2.17 -6.75
N SER A 136 14.11 3.11 -7.46
CA SER A 136 12.65 3.13 -7.62
C SER A 136 12.26 3.05 -9.09
N VAL A 137 11.33 2.15 -9.42
CA VAL A 137 10.83 1.94 -10.78
C VAL A 137 9.32 2.06 -10.81
N SER A 138 8.83 2.88 -11.74
CA SER A 138 7.39 2.99 -12.00
C SER A 138 6.93 1.86 -12.90
N VAL A 139 5.96 1.08 -12.43
CA VAL A 139 5.37 -0.05 -13.15
C VAL A 139 3.85 0.09 -13.28
N GLN A 140 3.40 1.28 -13.69
CA GLN A 140 1.96 1.57 -13.85
C GLN A 140 1.24 0.56 -14.74
N ARG A 141 1.91 0.05 -15.79
CA ARG A 141 1.35 -0.97 -16.69
C ARG A 141 1.02 -2.29 -15.96
N LEU A 142 1.77 -2.61 -14.91
CA LEU A 142 1.57 -3.82 -14.12
C LEU A 142 0.24 -3.79 -13.37
N VAL A 143 -0.18 -2.62 -12.87
CA VAL A 143 -1.50 -2.44 -12.25
C VAL A 143 -2.59 -2.83 -13.25
N PHE A 144 -2.48 -2.34 -14.48
CA PHE A 144 -3.44 -2.62 -15.55
C PHE A 144 -3.50 -4.11 -15.90
N ALA A 145 -2.33 -4.75 -16.02
CA ALA A 145 -2.25 -6.18 -16.30
C ALA A 145 -2.91 -7.01 -15.20
N ILE A 146 -2.62 -6.70 -13.93
CA ILE A 146 -3.22 -7.42 -12.78
C ILE A 146 -4.75 -7.23 -12.74
N GLU A 147 -5.24 -6.03 -12.95
CA GLU A 147 -6.69 -5.75 -12.92
C GLU A 147 -7.48 -6.47 -14.01
N ASN A 148 -6.85 -6.71 -15.16
CA ASN A 148 -7.46 -7.34 -16.32
C ASN A 148 -7.06 -8.82 -16.52
N GLY A 149 -6.33 -9.42 -15.56
CA GLY A 149 -5.91 -10.83 -15.66
C GLY A 149 -4.87 -11.11 -16.75
N GLY A 150 -4.15 -10.09 -17.19
CA GLY A 150 -3.08 -10.20 -18.18
C GLY A 150 -1.78 -10.77 -17.60
N SER A 151 -0.83 -11.15 -18.48
CA SER A 151 0.50 -11.57 -18.07
C SER A 151 1.27 -10.43 -17.40
N THR A 152 2.00 -10.77 -16.36
CA THR A 152 2.83 -9.83 -15.59
C THR A 152 4.33 -10.13 -15.74
N ASP A 153 4.71 -11.22 -16.43
CA ASP A 153 6.07 -11.75 -16.42
C ASP A 153 7.08 -10.76 -17.03
N GLU A 154 6.86 -10.33 -18.26
CA GLU A 154 7.74 -9.37 -18.94
C GLU A 154 7.88 -8.06 -18.14
N SER A 155 6.77 -7.54 -17.64
CA SER A 155 6.79 -6.29 -16.87
C SER A 155 7.55 -6.42 -15.54
N VAL A 156 7.51 -7.58 -14.90
CA VAL A 156 8.25 -7.86 -13.66
C VAL A 156 9.74 -8.00 -13.97
N GLU A 157 10.10 -8.79 -14.99
CA GLU A 157 11.50 -8.98 -15.39
C GLU A 157 12.18 -7.65 -15.77
N ASP A 158 11.52 -6.82 -16.58
CA ASP A 158 12.03 -5.51 -16.97
C ASP A 158 12.20 -4.57 -15.77
N ALA A 159 11.23 -4.59 -14.87
CA ALA A 159 11.28 -3.79 -13.66
C ALA A 159 12.44 -4.22 -12.75
N LEU A 160 12.64 -5.52 -12.52
CA LEU A 160 13.75 -6.05 -11.72
C LEU A 160 15.10 -5.74 -12.35
N ARG A 161 15.22 -5.88 -13.68
CA ARG A 161 16.42 -5.51 -14.39
C ARG A 161 16.77 -4.01 -14.24
N SER A 162 15.74 -3.16 -14.23
CA SER A 162 15.90 -1.71 -14.04
C SER A 162 16.26 -1.32 -12.60
N LEU A 163 15.88 -2.12 -11.59
CA LEU A 163 16.27 -1.89 -10.20
C LEU A 163 17.76 -2.18 -9.94
N GLY A 164 18.40 -3.02 -10.75
CA GLY A 164 19.81 -3.37 -10.61
C GLY A 164 20.09 -4.34 -9.45
N ASP A 165 21.27 -4.21 -8.84
CA ASP A 165 21.73 -5.09 -7.77
C ASP A 165 21.10 -4.73 -6.43
N ILE A 166 20.00 -5.41 -6.11
CA ILE A 166 19.20 -5.25 -4.89
C ILE A 166 19.01 -6.60 -4.20
N ASP A 167 18.71 -6.62 -2.91
CA ASP A 167 18.35 -7.85 -2.19
C ASP A 167 16.90 -7.85 -1.68
N THR A 168 16.26 -6.70 -1.70
CA THR A 168 14.91 -6.50 -1.15
C THR A 168 14.09 -5.62 -2.10
N VAL A 169 12.83 -6.00 -2.32
CA VAL A 169 11.88 -5.24 -3.15
C VAL A 169 10.65 -4.87 -2.34
N ILE A 170 10.34 -3.59 -2.30
CA ILE A 170 9.04 -3.09 -1.81
C ILE A 170 8.00 -3.21 -2.92
N LEU A 171 6.92 -3.90 -2.64
CA LEU A 171 5.71 -3.93 -3.44
C LEU A 171 4.85 -2.72 -3.07
N GLY A 172 5.23 -1.55 -3.62
CA GLY A 172 4.71 -0.23 -3.29
C GLY A 172 3.37 0.12 -3.97
N CYS A 173 2.57 -0.90 -4.24
CA CYS A 173 1.18 -0.80 -4.68
C CYS A 173 0.43 -2.02 -4.16
N THR A 174 -0.80 -1.85 -3.69
CA THR A 174 -1.64 -2.94 -3.17
C THR A 174 -1.85 -4.06 -4.20
N HIS A 175 -1.94 -3.74 -5.48
CA HIS A 175 -2.06 -4.72 -6.56
C HIS A 175 -0.84 -5.65 -6.67
N PHE A 176 0.34 -5.18 -6.28
CA PHE A 176 1.57 -5.95 -6.44
C PHE A 176 1.70 -7.12 -5.46
N ALA A 177 0.77 -7.25 -4.51
CA ALA A 177 0.62 -8.50 -3.76
C ALA A 177 0.47 -9.73 -4.69
N ALA A 178 -0.11 -9.55 -5.87
CA ALA A 178 -0.29 -10.61 -6.87
C ALA A 178 1.03 -11.13 -7.48
N ILE A 179 2.11 -10.36 -7.42
CA ILE A 179 3.41 -10.75 -7.97
C ILE A 179 4.45 -11.12 -6.90
N GLU A 180 4.06 -11.14 -5.64
CA GLU A 180 4.98 -11.40 -4.53
C GLU A 180 5.79 -12.69 -4.71
N GLU A 181 5.12 -13.78 -5.11
CA GLU A 181 5.78 -15.07 -5.31
C GLU A 181 6.73 -15.07 -6.52
N LYS A 182 6.49 -14.24 -7.54
CA LYS A 182 7.43 -14.07 -8.66
C LYS A 182 8.72 -13.41 -8.19
N ILE A 183 8.61 -12.34 -7.39
CA ILE A 183 9.77 -11.65 -6.82
C ILE A 183 10.60 -12.60 -5.94
N LYS A 184 9.95 -13.42 -5.10
CA LYS A 184 10.65 -14.38 -4.23
C LYS A 184 11.39 -15.46 -5.02
N LYS A 185 10.86 -15.89 -6.17
CA LYS A 185 11.52 -16.87 -7.04
C LYS A 185 12.84 -16.35 -7.61
N GLU A 186 13.00 -15.04 -7.76
CA GLU A 186 14.25 -14.40 -8.15
C GLU A 186 15.28 -14.30 -7.00
N GLY A 187 14.98 -14.88 -5.84
CA GLY A 187 15.87 -14.87 -4.67
C GLY A 187 15.83 -13.56 -3.86
N LEU A 188 14.89 -12.68 -4.15
CA LEU A 188 14.74 -11.37 -3.51
C LEU A 188 13.77 -11.45 -2.32
N ALA A 189 14.04 -10.67 -1.27
CA ALA A 189 13.07 -10.44 -0.22
C ALA A 189 11.94 -9.52 -0.74
N ALA A 190 10.70 -10.00 -0.74
CA ALA A 190 9.54 -9.20 -1.15
C ALA A 190 8.83 -8.64 0.07
N VAL A 191 8.71 -7.31 0.15
CA VAL A 191 7.99 -6.61 1.22
C VAL A 191 6.65 -6.12 0.70
N ASN A 192 5.59 -6.83 1.09
CA ASN A 192 4.23 -6.59 0.63
C ASN A 192 3.54 -5.53 1.50
N SER A 193 3.30 -4.34 0.92
CA SER A 193 2.67 -3.23 1.63
C SER A 193 1.26 -3.58 2.14
N ALA A 194 0.46 -4.32 1.38
CA ALA A 194 -0.87 -4.71 1.81
C ALA A 194 -0.84 -5.59 3.07
N ARG A 195 0.11 -6.54 3.15
CA ARG A 195 0.31 -7.39 4.34
C ARG A 195 0.77 -6.56 5.53
N ILE A 196 1.78 -5.71 5.37
CA ILE A 196 2.27 -4.84 6.46
C ILE A 196 1.15 -3.96 7.01
N GLY A 197 0.31 -3.40 6.13
CA GLY A 197 -0.85 -2.61 6.56
C GLY A 197 -1.86 -3.43 7.35
N ALA A 198 -2.15 -4.63 6.91
CA ALA A 198 -3.07 -5.53 7.61
C ALA A 198 -2.54 -5.94 9.00
N GLU A 199 -1.24 -6.21 9.12
CA GLU A 199 -0.58 -6.51 10.40
C GLU A 199 -0.77 -5.34 11.38
N LEU A 200 -0.45 -4.11 10.98
CA LEU A 200 -0.63 -2.92 11.82
C LEU A 200 -2.09 -2.67 12.22
N LEU A 201 -3.02 -2.87 11.28
CA LEU A 201 -4.44 -2.70 11.55
C LEU A 201 -4.94 -3.77 12.50
N SER A 202 -4.43 -5.01 12.37
CA SER A 202 -4.82 -6.16 13.22
C SER A 202 -4.55 -5.93 14.72
N GLU A 203 -3.50 -5.19 15.05
CA GLU A 203 -3.14 -4.82 16.41
C GLU A 203 -4.16 -3.86 17.06
N ARG A 204 -4.95 -3.16 16.24
CA ARG A 204 -5.99 -2.21 16.68
C ARG A 204 -7.40 -2.79 16.68
N VAL A 205 -7.56 -4.00 16.15
CA VAL A 205 -8.85 -4.67 16.10
C VAL A 205 -9.34 -5.02 17.52
N LYS A 206 -10.51 -4.54 17.86
CA LYS A 206 -11.29 -5.07 18.97
C LYS A 206 -12.05 -6.30 18.50
N SER A 207 -12.24 -7.30 19.35
CA SER A 207 -13.03 -8.49 19.01
C SER A 207 -14.44 -8.09 18.57
N GLY A 208 -14.88 -8.70 17.48
CA GLY A 208 -16.17 -8.46 16.86
C GLY A 208 -16.80 -9.75 16.34
N SER A 209 -17.64 -9.65 15.34
CA SER A 209 -18.37 -10.77 14.74
C SER A 209 -17.84 -11.21 13.37
N GLY A 210 -16.76 -10.60 12.90
CA GLY A 210 -16.18 -10.88 11.59
C GLY A 210 -16.97 -10.31 10.42
N ILE A 211 -17.79 -9.31 10.65
CA ILE A 211 -18.61 -8.68 9.61
C ILE A 211 -17.72 -7.80 8.72
N THR A 212 -17.94 -7.85 7.40
CA THR A 212 -17.36 -6.90 6.46
C THR A 212 -18.45 -6.16 5.70
N LEU A 213 -18.42 -4.83 5.79
CA LEU A 213 -19.21 -3.95 4.94
C LEU A 213 -18.35 -3.54 3.74
N TYR A 214 -18.87 -3.73 2.53
CA TYR A 214 -18.23 -3.32 1.29
C TYR A 214 -18.93 -2.08 0.74
N ILE A 215 -18.18 -1.00 0.55
CA ILE A 215 -18.67 0.25 -0.02
C ILE A 215 -17.89 0.47 -1.32
N ASN A 216 -18.60 0.61 -2.43
CA ASN A 216 -18.03 0.92 -3.74
C ASN A 216 -18.74 2.16 -4.28
N GLU A 217 -18.00 3.15 -4.74
CA GLU A 217 -18.49 4.27 -5.54
C GLU A 217 -17.95 4.24 -6.97
#